data_76e931edf9c67933662144b2e2f4d24a
#
_entry.id   76e931edf9c67933662144b2e2f4d24a
#
_cell.length_a   1.000
_cell.length_b   1.000
_cell.length_c   1.000
_cell.angle_alpha   90.00
_cell.angle_beta   90.00
_cell.angle_gamma   90.00
#
_symmetry.space_group_name_H-M   'P 1'
#
loop_
_entity.id
_entity.type
_entity.pdbx_description
1 polymer ?
#
loop_
_entity_poly.entity_id
_entity_poly.type
_entity_poly.pdbx_seq_one_letter_code
_entity_poly.pdbx_strand_id
1 'polypeptide(L)'
;GENVSFNLPNGTSLNVGKLSSENKLFTFLSDAAAKVDADKSKGWISLDRTYFVSGKSELTEKSKEQVANLAAILKAYPNAKIKLGGYTDNTGALDLNKKISTERAAYVKSQLEKAGVAAGRIVAEGYGPEHPVCAANDTKECQAQNRRVDVRVTNK
;
A
#
# COMPACT_ATOMS: atom_id res chain seq x y z
N GLY A 1 20.63 0.46 -1.31
CA GLY A 1 20.28 1.86 -1.19
C GLY A 1 20.46 2.39 0.22
N GLU A 2 20.33 3.68 0.35
CA GLU A 2 20.40 4.33 1.66
C GLU A 2 19.17 4.02 2.50
N ASN A 3 19.41 3.83 3.80
CA ASN A 3 18.35 3.75 4.79
C ASN A 3 18.27 5.05 5.59
N VAL A 4 17.08 5.35 6.07
CA VAL A 4 16.83 6.44 7.00
C VAL A 4 16.18 5.90 8.26
N SER A 5 16.47 6.53 9.37
CA SER A 5 15.81 6.24 10.65
C SER A 5 14.97 7.44 11.04
N PHE A 6 13.77 7.19 11.55
CA PHE A 6 12.91 8.25 12.06
C PHE A 6 12.15 7.78 13.30
N ASN A 7 11.84 8.74 14.15
CA ASN A 7 11.03 8.52 15.34
C ASN A 7 9.59 8.93 15.08
N LEU A 8 8.66 8.03 15.37
CA LEU A 8 7.24 8.31 15.30
C LEU A 8 6.78 9.08 16.55
N PRO A 9 5.68 9.86 16.46
CA PRO A 9 5.19 10.64 17.59
C PRO A 9 4.91 9.85 18.87
N ASN A 10 4.64 8.56 18.76
CA ASN A 10 4.37 7.68 19.90
C ASN A 10 5.63 7.03 20.48
N GLY A 11 6.83 7.41 20.03
CA GLY A 11 8.10 6.88 20.51
C GLY A 11 8.64 5.68 19.74
N THR A 12 7.88 5.10 18.83
CA THR A 12 8.35 3.99 17.99
C THR A 12 9.38 4.51 16.97
N SER A 13 10.46 3.78 16.77
CA SER A 13 11.48 4.11 15.75
C SER A 13 11.44 3.09 14.63
N LEU A 14 11.62 3.57 13.40
CA LEU A 14 11.72 2.73 12.22
C LEU A 14 13.02 3.05 11.47
N ASN A 15 13.60 2.00 10.87
CA ASN A 15 14.72 2.13 9.93
C ASN A 15 14.28 1.51 8.60
N VAL A 16 14.16 2.34 7.58
CA VAL A 16 13.59 1.95 6.28
C VAL A 16 14.41 2.56 5.15
N GLY A 17 14.23 2.04 3.94
CA GLY A 17 14.86 2.63 2.77
C GLY A 17 14.42 4.08 2.57
N LYS A 18 15.34 4.93 2.16
CA LYS A 18 15.07 6.35 1.91
C LYS A 18 13.98 6.57 0.87
N LEU A 19 13.92 5.70 -0.15
CA LEU A 19 12.94 5.77 -1.23
C LEU A 19 11.75 4.82 -1.02
N SER A 20 11.64 4.21 0.15
CA SER A 20 10.60 3.23 0.44
C SER A 20 9.22 3.86 0.55
N SER A 21 8.19 3.02 0.41
CA SER A 21 6.81 3.42 0.61
C SER A 21 6.57 3.88 2.05
N GLU A 22 7.21 3.25 3.03
CA GLU A 22 7.12 3.65 4.45
C GLU A 22 7.62 5.07 4.65
N ASN A 23 8.77 5.43 4.05
CA ASN A 23 9.29 6.78 4.20
C ASN A 23 8.43 7.82 3.49
N LYS A 24 7.85 7.47 2.35
CA LYS A 24 6.90 8.34 1.65
C LYS A 24 5.65 8.60 2.49
N LEU A 25 5.10 7.56 3.10
CA LEU A 25 3.92 7.69 3.97
C LEU A 25 4.24 8.52 5.20
N PHE A 26 5.34 8.23 5.88
CA PHE A 26 5.77 9.00 7.05
C PHE A 26 5.98 10.49 6.71
N THR A 27 6.68 10.76 5.62
CA THR A 27 6.97 12.14 5.18
C THR A 27 5.66 12.91 4.94
N PHE A 28 4.69 12.27 4.28
CA PHE A 28 3.40 12.92 4.04
C PHE A 28 2.64 13.17 5.34
N LEU A 29 2.60 12.22 6.25
CA LEU A 29 1.86 12.35 7.51
C LEU A 29 2.52 13.31 8.49
N SER A 30 3.84 13.38 8.50
CA SER A 30 4.59 14.25 9.43
C SER A 30 4.70 15.71 8.97
N ASP A 31 4.50 15.97 7.68
CA ASP A 31 4.58 17.33 7.13
C ASP A 31 3.22 18.02 7.21
N ALA A 32 3.07 18.96 8.14
CA ALA A 32 1.83 19.70 8.31
C ALA A 32 1.42 20.51 7.07
N ALA A 33 2.38 20.89 6.23
CA ALA A 33 2.11 21.62 4.99
C ALA A 33 1.61 20.73 3.86
N ALA A 34 1.88 19.41 3.92
CA ALA A 34 1.40 18.45 2.92
C ALA A 34 -0.07 18.14 3.19
N LYS A 35 -0.92 18.42 2.23
CA LYS A 35 -2.37 18.26 2.34
C LYS A 35 -2.88 17.10 1.47
N VAL A 36 -3.98 16.49 1.91
CA VAL A 36 -4.70 15.52 1.08
C VAL A 36 -5.24 16.24 -0.15
N ASP A 37 -4.89 15.74 -1.34
CA ASP A 37 -5.35 16.32 -2.59
C ASP A 37 -6.84 16.00 -2.80
N ALA A 38 -7.61 16.99 -3.24
CA ALA A 38 -9.02 16.77 -3.60
C ALA A 38 -9.17 15.87 -4.82
N ASP A 39 -8.16 15.83 -5.70
CA ASP A 39 -8.11 14.93 -6.84
C ASP A 39 -7.75 13.51 -6.37
N LYS A 40 -8.73 12.61 -6.42
CA LYS A 40 -8.59 11.23 -5.92
C LYS A 40 -7.64 10.36 -6.74
N SER A 41 -7.19 10.84 -7.90
CA SER A 41 -6.16 10.16 -8.71
C SER A 41 -4.74 10.44 -8.21
N LYS A 42 -4.58 11.39 -7.31
CA LYS A 42 -3.29 11.82 -6.76
C LYS A 42 -3.07 11.32 -5.35
N GLY A 43 -1.82 11.33 -4.92
CA GLY A 43 -1.45 10.94 -3.57
C GLY A 43 -1.35 9.44 -3.34
N TRP A 44 -1.40 8.65 -4.40
CA TRP A 44 -1.22 7.21 -4.31
C TRP A 44 0.26 6.83 -4.17
N ILE A 45 0.54 5.94 -3.24
CA ILE A 45 1.88 5.39 -2.99
C ILE A 45 1.81 3.90 -3.28
N SER A 46 2.61 3.42 -4.23
CA SER A 46 2.70 1.99 -4.52
C SER A 46 3.56 1.32 -3.45
N LEU A 47 3.06 0.22 -2.88
CA LEU A 47 3.80 -0.54 -1.89
C LEU A 47 4.91 -1.32 -2.60
N ASP A 48 6.16 -0.94 -2.35
CA ASP A 48 7.33 -1.39 -3.13
C ASP A 48 7.84 -2.78 -2.72
N ARG A 49 7.39 -3.32 -1.60
CA ARG A 49 7.83 -4.63 -1.10
C ARG A 49 6.67 -5.52 -0.67
N THR A 50 5.44 -5.22 -1.11
CA THR A 50 4.27 -6.03 -0.79
C THR A 50 3.96 -6.97 -1.94
N TYR A 51 4.28 -8.24 -1.74
CA TYR A 51 4.14 -9.30 -2.74
C TYR A 51 3.22 -10.40 -2.22
N PHE A 52 2.49 -11.02 -3.14
CA PHE A 52 1.58 -12.10 -2.82
C PHE A 52 2.14 -13.43 -3.31
N VAL A 53 1.80 -14.50 -2.59
CA VAL A 53 2.08 -15.85 -3.04
C VAL A 53 1.33 -16.07 -4.36
N SER A 54 2.01 -16.68 -5.35
CA SER A 54 1.47 -16.86 -6.69
C SER A 54 0.08 -17.51 -6.66
N GLY A 55 -0.88 -16.89 -7.35
CA GLY A 55 -2.26 -17.36 -7.43
C GLY A 55 -3.06 -17.27 -6.13
N LYS A 56 -2.55 -16.59 -5.11
CA LYS A 56 -3.20 -16.46 -3.80
C LYS A 56 -3.33 -15.01 -3.39
N SER A 57 -4.14 -14.77 -2.36
CA SER A 57 -4.31 -13.46 -1.73
C SER A 57 -3.55 -13.37 -0.39
N GLU A 58 -2.55 -14.22 -0.23
CA GLU A 58 -1.71 -14.32 0.97
C GLU A 58 -0.36 -13.68 0.69
N LEU A 59 0.13 -12.89 1.65
CA LEU A 59 1.42 -12.20 1.55
C LEU A 59 2.60 -13.15 1.73
N THR A 60 3.71 -12.89 1.01
CA THR A 60 4.99 -13.53 1.29
C THR A 60 5.53 -13.08 2.64
N GLU A 61 6.42 -13.87 3.24
CA GLU A 61 7.02 -13.51 4.54
C GLU A 61 7.75 -12.16 4.51
N LYS A 62 8.45 -11.86 3.42
CA LYS A 62 9.15 -10.58 3.25
C LYS A 62 8.21 -9.39 3.21
N SER A 63 7.00 -9.57 2.69
CA SER A 63 6.02 -8.50 2.58
C SER A 63 5.38 -8.16 3.93
N LYS A 64 5.37 -9.09 4.86
CA LYS A 64 4.78 -8.88 6.19
C LYS A 64 5.51 -7.79 6.97
N GLU A 65 6.82 -7.64 6.77
CA GLU A 65 7.60 -6.57 7.39
C GLU A 65 7.12 -5.18 6.93
N GLN A 66 6.91 -4.99 5.63
CA GLN A 66 6.40 -3.71 5.12
C GLN A 66 5.02 -3.39 5.69
N VAL A 67 4.13 -4.37 5.74
CA VAL A 67 2.79 -4.17 6.31
C VAL A 67 2.86 -3.83 7.79
N ALA A 68 3.76 -4.50 8.53
CA ALA A 68 3.98 -4.18 9.95
C ALA A 68 4.50 -2.74 10.15
N ASN A 69 5.40 -2.29 9.28
CA ASN A 69 5.91 -0.91 9.31
C ASN A 69 4.80 0.10 9.01
N LEU A 70 3.94 -0.19 8.03
CA LEU A 70 2.79 0.67 7.73
C LEU A 70 1.83 0.76 8.91
N ALA A 71 1.57 -0.36 9.58
CA ALA A 71 0.74 -0.39 10.76
C ALA A 71 1.33 0.46 11.88
N ALA A 72 2.65 0.38 12.11
CA ALA A 72 3.34 1.18 13.11
C ALA A 72 3.18 2.68 12.82
N ILE A 73 3.34 3.10 11.57
CA ILE A 73 3.16 4.50 11.16
C ILE A 73 1.71 4.94 11.39
N LEU A 74 0.73 4.15 10.95
CA LEU A 74 -0.68 4.49 11.09
C LEU A 74 -1.13 4.56 12.56
N LYS A 75 -0.58 3.72 13.41
CA LYS A 75 -0.86 3.76 14.86
C LYS A 75 -0.30 5.02 15.51
N ALA A 76 0.82 5.53 15.01
CA ALA A 76 1.41 6.78 15.51
C ALA A 76 0.68 8.03 15.05
N TYR A 77 -0.12 7.92 13.99
CA TYR A 77 -0.94 9.02 13.44
C TYR A 77 -2.41 8.60 13.48
N PRO A 78 -3.04 8.59 14.66
CA PRO A 78 -4.36 7.96 14.87
C PRO A 78 -5.51 8.59 14.10
N ASN A 79 -5.37 9.82 13.63
CA ASN A 79 -6.40 10.49 12.82
C ASN A 79 -6.31 10.14 11.34
N ALA A 80 -5.22 9.53 10.91
CA ALA A 80 -5.02 9.20 9.51
C ALA A 80 -5.98 8.10 9.06
N LYS A 81 -6.59 8.32 7.90
CA LYS A 81 -7.41 7.32 7.20
C LYS A 81 -6.77 7.04 5.85
N ILE A 82 -6.89 5.82 5.41
CA ILE A 82 -6.29 5.39 4.13
C ILE A 82 -7.28 4.60 3.28
N LYS A 83 -7.00 4.59 1.99
CA LYS A 83 -7.62 3.69 1.03
C LYS A 83 -6.53 2.80 0.43
N LEU A 84 -6.81 1.50 0.34
CA LEU A 84 -5.96 0.53 -0.32
C LEU A 84 -6.59 0.18 -1.67
N GLY A 85 -5.79 0.22 -2.73
CA GLY A 85 -6.20 -0.20 -4.06
C GLY A 85 -5.39 -1.41 -4.50
N GLY A 86 -6.07 -2.50 -4.87
CA GLY A 86 -5.43 -3.68 -5.44
C GLY A 86 -5.49 -3.65 -6.96
N TYR A 87 -4.41 -4.09 -7.60
CA TYR A 87 -4.28 -4.08 -9.06
C TYR A 87 -3.66 -5.37 -9.56
N THR A 88 -3.99 -5.71 -10.81
CA THR A 88 -3.40 -6.84 -11.53
C THR A 88 -2.75 -6.36 -12.82
N ASP A 89 -1.97 -7.23 -13.48
CA ASP A 89 -1.68 -7.04 -14.89
C ASP A 89 -2.94 -7.36 -15.71
N ASN A 90 -2.88 -7.25 -17.03
CA ASN A 90 -4.04 -7.46 -17.90
C ASN A 90 -4.13 -8.88 -18.47
N THR A 91 -3.37 -9.83 -17.94
CA THR A 91 -3.45 -11.22 -18.39
C THR A 91 -4.62 -11.94 -17.71
N GLY A 92 -5.30 -12.80 -18.46
CA GLY A 92 -6.41 -13.59 -17.95
C GLY A 92 -7.76 -12.86 -17.98
N ALA A 93 -8.76 -13.47 -17.35
CA ALA A 93 -10.13 -12.97 -17.36
C ALA A 93 -10.28 -11.74 -16.48
N LEU A 94 -11.00 -10.73 -16.98
CA LEU A 94 -11.24 -9.47 -16.26
C LEU A 94 -11.92 -9.69 -14.89
N ASP A 95 -12.96 -10.54 -14.87
CA ASP A 95 -13.69 -10.82 -13.62
C ASP A 95 -12.82 -11.46 -12.57
N LEU A 96 -11.95 -12.39 -12.99
CA LEU A 96 -11.00 -13.05 -12.08
C LEU A 96 -9.98 -12.06 -11.54
N ASN A 97 -9.44 -11.18 -12.39
CA ASN A 97 -8.49 -10.15 -11.98
C ASN A 97 -9.12 -9.16 -11.01
N LYS A 98 -10.36 -8.78 -11.24
CA LYS A 98 -11.11 -7.92 -10.32
C LYS A 98 -11.27 -8.60 -8.95
N LYS A 99 -11.63 -9.86 -8.94
CA LYS A 99 -11.78 -10.64 -7.70
C LYS A 99 -10.45 -10.76 -6.95
N ILE A 100 -9.36 -11.14 -7.64
CA ILE A 100 -8.04 -11.30 -7.04
C ILE A 100 -7.56 -9.97 -6.43
N SER A 101 -7.68 -8.88 -7.18
CA SER A 101 -7.25 -7.56 -6.69
C SER A 101 -8.06 -7.11 -5.47
N THR A 102 -9.35 -7.39 -5.43
CA THR A 102 -10.21 -7.10 -4.29
C THR A 102 -9.79 -7.91 -3.06
N GLU A 103 -9.55 -9.20 -3.23
CA GLU A 103 -9.11 -10.07 -2.14
C GLU A 103 -7.73 -9.67 -1.60
N ARG A 104 -6.81 -9.28 -2.48
CA ARG A 104 -5.47 -8.84 -2.07
C ARG A 104 -5.50 -7.54 -1.27
N ALA A 105 -6.26 -6.55 -1.71
CA ALA A 105 -6.45 -5.32 -0.95
C ALA A 105 -7.11 -5.59 0.40
N ALA A 106 -8.12 -6.44 0.44
CA ALA A 106 -8.80 -6.85 1.67
C ALA A 106 -7.86 -7.60 2.62
N TYR A 107 -6.95 -8.41 2.08
CA TYR A 107 -5.97 -9.12 2.91
C TYR A 107 -4.99 -8.16 3.58
N VAL A 108 -4.47 -7.18 2.86
CA VAL A 108 -3.60 -6.14 3.45
C VAL A 108 -4.35 -5.39 4.55
N LYS A 109 -5.60 -5.01 4.31
CA LYS A 109 -6.45 -4.40 5.33
C LYS A 109 -6.55 -5.28 6.57
N SER A 110 -6.81 -6.57 6.41
CA SER A 110 -6.93 -7.50 7.55
C SER A 110 -5.64 -7.60 8.35
N GLN A 111 -4.48 -7.55 7.69
CA GLN A 111 -3.19 -7.59 8.37
C GLN A 111 -2.92 -6.30 9.16
N LEU A 112 -3.30 -5.15 8.62
CA LEU A 112 -3.21 -3.87 9.34
C LEU A 112 -4.13 -3.87 10.57
N GLU A 113 -5.35 -4.40 10.44
CA GLU A 113 -6.28 -4.53 11.56
C GLU A 113 -5.71 -5.43 12.67
N LYS A 114 -5.13 -6.57 12.30
CA LYS A 114 -4.49 -7.47 13.26
C LYS A 114 -3.32 -6.82 13.98
N ALA A 115 -2.64 -5.90 13.31
CA ALA A 115 -1.54 -5.12 13.90
C ALA A 115 -2.01 -3.93 14.73
N GLY A 116 -3.31 -3.70 14.86
CA GLY A 116 -3.88 -2.70 15.77
C GLY A 116 -4.45 -1.45 15.10
N VAL A 117 -4.56 -1.41 13.77
CA VAL A 117 -5.19 -0.29 13.05
C VAL A 117 -6.70 -0.54 12.98
N ALA A 118 -7.51 0.42 13.44
CA ALA A 118 -8.96 0.25 13.46
C ALA A 118 -9.54 0.12 12.05
N ALA A 119 -10.50 -0.81 11.87
CA ALA A 119 -11.11 -1.11 10.58
C ALA A 119 -11.74 0.10 9.91
N GLY A 120 -12.35 1.00 10.67
CA GLY A 120 -12.99 2.22 10.15
C GLY A 120 -12.04 3.24 9.56
N ARG A 121 -10.74 3.05 9.71
CA ARG A 121 -9.70 3.91 9.14
C ARG A 121 -9.22 3.44 7.77
N ILE A 122 -9.67 2.27 7.30
CA ILE A 122 -9.14 1.61 6.12
C ILE A 122 -10.28 1.24 5.19
N VAL A 123 -10.23 1.72 3.95
CA VAL A 123 -11.10 1.27 2.86
C VAL A 123 -10.24 0.46 1.90
N ALA A 124 -10.70 -0.70 1.45
CA ALA A 124 -9.98 -1.53 0.51
C ALA A 124 -10.85 -1.81 -0.72
N GLU A 125 -10.29 -1.57 -1.91
CA GLU A 125 -10.98 -1.84 -3.18
C GLU A 125 -10.03 -2.52 -4.16
N GLY A 126 -10.60 -3.35 -5.04
CA GLY A 126 -9.89 -3.95 -6.15
C GLY A 126 -10.25 -3.28 -7.45
N TYR A 127 -9.24 -2.97 -8.24
CA TYR A 127 -9.42 -2.29 -9.53
C TYR A 127 -9.03 -3.18 -10.72
N GLY A 128 -8.59 -4.42 -10.46
CA GLY A 128 -8.16 -5.31 -11.53
C GLY A 128 -7.03 -4.71 -12.37
N PRO A 129 -7.10 -4.78 -13.71
CA PRO A 129 -6.04 -4.25 -14.59
C PRO A 129 -6.16 -2.75 -14.86
N GLU A 130 -7.05 -2.03 -14.19
CA GLU A 130 -7.22 -0.58 -14.37
C GLU A 130 -5.98 0.18 -13.85
N HIS A 131 -5.73 1.35 -14.40
CA HIS A 131 -4.63 2.25 -14.00
C HIS A 131 -3.25 1.59 -13.99
N PRO A 132 -2.79 0.98 -15.09
CA PRO A 132 -1.48 0.36 -15.14
C PRO A 132 -0.37 1.39 -14.94
N VAL A 133 0.65 1.04 -14.14
CA VAL A 133 1.86 1.86 -13.98
C VAL A 133 2.85 1.58 -15.09
N CYS A 134 2.75 0.41 -15.73
CA CYS A 134 3.48 0.05 -16.94
C CYS A 134 2.48 -0.23 -18.06
N ALA A 135 2.25 0.75 -18.91
CA ALA A 135 1.14 0.73 -19.89
C ALA A 135 1.27 -0.38 -20.94
N ALA A 136 2.50 -0.72 -21.33
CA ALA A 136 2.74 -1.71 -22.38
C ALA A 136 2.28 -3.11 -21.98
N ASN A 137 2.49 -3.49 -20.71
CA ASN A 137 2.08 -4.79 -20.13
C ASN A 137 2.56 -6.01 -20.94
N ASP A 138 3.64 -5.86 -21.69
CA ASP A 138 4.12 -6.85 -22.67
C ASP A 138 5.35 -7.63 -22.20
N THR A 139 5.96 -7.26 -21.07
CA THR A 139 7.08 -7.97 -20.47
C THR A 139 6.71 -8.46 -19.07
N LYS A 140 7.45 -9.46 -18.57
CA LYS A 140 7.26 -9.94 -17.20
C LYS A 140 7.51 -8.84 -16.17
N GLU A 141 8.50 -8.00 -16.39
CA GLU A 141 8.84 -6.88 -15.52
C GLU A 141 7.72 -5.84 -15.49
N CYS A 142 7.18 -5.51 -16.65
CA CYS A 142 6.05 -4.59 -16.78
C CYS A 142 4.81 -5.15 -16.06
N GLN A 143 4.47 -6.40 -16.32
CA GLN A 143 3.34 -7.07 -15.67
C GLN A 143 3.51 -7.12 -14.15
N ALA A 144 4.73 -7.38 -13.65
CA ALA A 144 5.02 -7.41 -12.22
C ALA A 144 4.79 -6.05 -11.57
N GLN A 145 5.12 -4.95 -12.25
CA GLN A 145 4.84 -3.60 -11.75
C GLN A 145 3.34 -3.32 -11.63
N ASN A 146 2.54 -3.89 -12.51
CA ASN A 146 1.08 -3.71 -12.50
C ASN A 146 0.40 -4.55 -11.40
N ARG A 147 1.00 -5.66 -10.99
CA ARG A 147 0.51 -6.46 -9.87
C ARG A 147 0.95 -5.85 -8.55
N ARG A 148 0.13 -4.97 -8.01
CA ARG A 148 0.51 -4.16 -6.83
C ARG A 148 -0.67 -3.85 -5.93
N VAL A 149 -0.34 -3.36 -4.75
CA VAL A 149 -1.29 -2.67 -3.86
C VAL A 149 -0.76 -1.25 -3.65
N ASP A 150 -1.62 -0.27 -3.84
CA ASP A 150 -1.34 1.13 -3.59
C ASP A 150 -2.07 1.60 -2.35
N VAL A 151 -1.50 2.59 -1.67
CA VAL A 151 -2.12 3.25 -0.52
C VAL A 151 -2.25 4.75 -0.78
N ARG A 152 -3.40 5.30 -0.40
CA ARG A 152 -3.66 6.74 -0.45
C ARG A 152 -4.16 7.20 0.91
N VAL A 153 -3.56 8.26 1.45
CA VAL A 153 -4.08 8.91 2.65
C VAL A 153 -5.31 9.73 2.26
N THR A 154 -6.43 9.48 2.90
CA THR A 154 -7.70 10.18 2.63
C THR A 154 -8.05 11.21 3.70
N ASN A 155 -7.43 11.12 4.86
CA ASN A 155 -7.56 12.06 5.98
C ASN A 155 -6.29 12.03 6.82
N LYS A 156 -5.91 13.17 7.40
CA LYS A 156 -4.72 13.29 8.26
C LYS A 156 -5.04 13.62 9.69
#